data_5c2073a1d4809f9940e10b54a1cbf7b6
#
_entry.id   5c2073a1d4809f9940e10b54a1cbf7b6
#
_cell.length_a   1.000
_cell.length_b   1.000
_cell.length_c   1.000
_cell.angle_alpha   90.00
_cell.angle_beta   90.00
_cell.angle_gamma   90.00
#
_symmetry.space_group_name_H-M   'P 1'
#
loop_
_entity.id
_entity.type
_entity.pdbx_description
1 polymer ?
#
loop_
_entity_poly.entity_id
_entity_poly.type
_entity_poly.pdbx_seq_one_letter_code
_entity_poly.pdbx_strand_id
1 'polypeptide(L)'
;MKLDGKTIYAQSSDIKSRTYLEYRKDMKKKAIAEVEVIDWLRDKIKELYPNKHIKVYKSGGDKFLWFLRKGGITREPDFIAEIDDEKIEFEFQYAEKENLDFYDFKVSKVVKKKNKKVIPTEGKLFIYIHKPSLKYAIFKPNWILKNAKYGMVEAWRSYAYRVPKEKFEKLLKPDPTLKNLCKNIDVKNFVLNFQHSLIDINKEKLSYLFQSVVDENKIVKIIPKDLDSFFKICFILDNLNKIPKNANLWLVYLLSYINKNISLENISKIVYCIDFLYSKIELKSNELIQLVSKSKELMETINAYYQKDGSYRSSLTISPLEETRHALFSINILEDLIQDMIFYYSKNYPDILSEVKPIKKIYENIKNIEKTYEFIKRGCKL
;
A
#
# COMPACT_ATOMS: atom_id res chain seq x y z
N MET A 1 5.84 2.54 22.35
CA MET A 1 6.48 2.23 21.06
C MET A 1 6.39 3.50 20.23
N LYS A 2 7.50 4.16 19.95
CA LYS A 2 7.46 5.35 19.08
C LYS A 2 7.15 4.89 17.67
N LEU A 3 6.07 5.39 17.11
CA LEU A 3 5.64 5.15 15.72
C LEU A 3 6.44 6.04 14.75
N ASP A 4 7.75 6.17 14.97
CA ASP A 4 8.59 6.68 13.91
C ASP A 4 8.75 5.54 12.89
N GLY A 5 8.57 5.83 11.64
CA GLY A 5 8.69 4.84 10.57
C GLY A 5 10.01 4.07 10.61
N LYS A 6 11.05 4.65 11.21
CA LYS A 6 12.36 4.01 11.41
C LYS A 6 12.28 2.82 12.36
N THR A 7 11.57 2.96 13.49
CA THR A 7 11.51 1.90 14.50
C THR A 7 10.74 0.68 13.98
N ILE A 8 9.62 0.89 13.31
CA ILE A 8 8.83 -0.20 12.74
C ILE A 8 9.55 -0.82 11.54
N TYR A 9 10.10 0.01 10.69
CA TYR A 9 10.90 -0.44 9.57
C TYR A 9 12.12 -1.24 10.03
N ALA A 10 12.81 -0.78 11.08
CA ALA A 10 13.93 -1.49 11.69
C ALA A 10 13.53 -2.83 12.33
N GLN A 11 12.31 -2.93 12.84
CA GLN A 11 11.80 -4.17 13.44
C GLN A 11 11.27 -5.17 12.42
N SER A 12 10.74 -4.69 11.31
CA SER A 12 10.17 -5.55 10.25
C SER A 12 11.15 -5.88 9.16
N SER A 13 12.23 -5.12 9.05
CA SER A 13 13.13 -5.22 7.91
C SER A 13 14.46 -5.80 8.31
N ASP A 14 14.85 -6.60 7.54
CA ASP A 14 16.15 -6.77 7.04
C ASP A 14 16.63 -5.50 6.41
N ILE A 15 16.93 -4.53 7.23
CA ILE A 15 17.36 -3.18 6.87
C ILE A 15 18.49 -3.21 5.85
N LYS A 16 19.18 -4.33 5.71
CA LYS A 16 20.26 -4.52 4.74
C LYS A 16 19.83 -5.17 3.43
N SER A 17 18.62 -5.74 3.34
CA SER A 17 18.21 -6.53 2.18
C SER A 17 17.33 -5.79 1.18
N ARG A 18 16.65 -4.73 1.58
CA ARG A 18 15.82 -3.90 0.68
C ARG A 18 15.63 -2.49 1.21
N THR A 19 15.50 -1.54 0.29
CA THR A 19 15.21 -0.14 0.61
C THR A 19 13.76 0.04 1.04
N TYR A 20 13.46 1.18 1.67
CA TYR A 20 12.10 1.56 2.01
C TYR A 20 11.17 1.62 0.77
N LEU A 21 11.68 2.11 -0.36
CA LEU A 21 10.91 2.18 -1.60
C LEU A 21 10.56 0.78 -2.15
N GLU A 22 11.50 -0.15 -2.11
CA GLU A 22 11.25 -1.55 -2.49
C GLU A 22 10.22 -2.20 -1.58
N TYR A 23 10.34 -1.97 -0.27
CA TYR A 23 9.33 -2.44 0.69
C TYR A 23 7.94 -1.86 0.37
N ARG A 24 7.85 -0.56 0.10
CA ARG A 24 6.58 0.11 -0.27
C ARG A 24 5.99 -0.47 -1.56
N LYS A 25 6.81 -0.73 -2.58
CA LYS A 25 6.38 -1.40 -3.82
C LYS A 25 5.82 -2.79 -3.54
N ASP A 26 6.51 -3.59 -2.73
CA ASP A 26 6.06 -4.94 -2.35
C ASP A 26 4.72 -4.90 -1.61
N MET A 27 4.55 -3.96 -0.67
CA MET A 27 3.31 -3.82 0.08
C MET A 27 2.14 -3.38 -0.80
N LYS A 28 2.39 -2.48 -1.76
CA LYS A 28 1.38 -2.06 -2.73
C LYS A 28 0.97 -3.21 -3.63
N LYS A 29 1.92 -4.00 -4.11
CA LYS A 29 1.65 -5.20 -4.90
C LYS A 29 0.85 -6.23 -4.12
N LYS A 30 1.20 -6.46 -2.85
CA LYS A 30 0.41 -7.32 -1.96
C LYS A 30 -1.02 -6.81 -1.82
N ALA A 31 -1.22 -5.51 -1.62
CA ALA A 31 -2.55 -4.90 -1.49
C ALA A 31 -3.40 -5.09 -2.77
N ILE A 32 -2.80 -4.96 -3.96
CA ILE A 32 -3.47 -5.26 -5.24
C ILE A 32 -3.85 -6.73 -5.31
N ALA A 33 -2.91 -7.64 -5.00
CA ALA A 33 -3.15 -9.07 -5.03
C ALA A 33 -4.26 -9.49 -4.04
N GLU A 34 -4.30 -8.91 -2.85
CA GLU A 34 -5.36 -9.15 -1.87
C GLU A 34 -6.74 -8.75 -2.38
N VAL A 35 -6.85 -7.67 -3.14
CA VAL A 35 -8.14 -7.25 -3.70
C VAL A 35 -8.58 -8.19 -4.84
N GLU A 36 -7.66 -8.50 -5.76
CA GLU A 36 -7.95 -9.34 -6.91
C GLU A 36 -8.32 -10.78 -6.50
N VAL A 37 -7.73 -11.27 -5.42
CA VAL A 37 -7.91 -12.65 -4.97
C VAL A 37 -9.27 -12.90 -4.32
N ILE A 38 -10.00 -11.86 -3.90
CA ILE A 38 -11.27 -12.02 -3.16
C ILE A 38 -12.31 -12.80 -3.98
N ASP A 39 -12.52 -12.43 -5.23
CA ASP A 39 -13.51 -13.06 -6.09
C ASP A 39 -13.09 -14.50 -6.44
N TRP A 40 -11.83 -14.70 -6.80
CA TRP A 40 -11.27 -16.03 -7.01
C TRP A 40 -11.40 -16.92 -5.76
N LEU A 41 -11.09 -16.38 -4.57
CA LEU A 41 -11.23 -17.13 -3.31
C LEU A 41 -12.68 -17.48 -3.01
N ARG A 42 -13.62 -16.55 -3.27
CA ARG A 42 -15.05 -16.83 -3.13
C ARG A 42 -15.50 -18.00 -4.01
N ASP A 43 -15.02 -18.04 -5.25
CA ASP A 43 -15.34 -19.13 -6.18
C ASP A 43 -14.73 -20.45 -5.71
N LYS A 44 -13.49 -20.46 -5.21
CA LYS A 44 -12.87 -21.66 -4.64
C LYS A 44 -13.58 -22.17 -3.39
N ILE A 45 -14.07 -21.28 -2.54
CA ILE A 45 -14.87 -21.68 -1.39
C ILE A 45 -16.23 -22.22 -1.82
N LYS A 46 -16.87 -21.66 -2.86
CA LYS A 46 -18.12 -22.19 -3.43
C LYS A 46 -17.94 -23.58 -4.00
N GLU A 47 -16.82 -23.90 -4.63
CA GLU A 47 -16.52 -25.25 -5.09
C GLU A 47 -16.48 -26.26 -3.92
N LEU A 48 -16.03 -25.84 -2.73
CA LEU A 48 -15.98 -26.66 -1.53
C LEU A 48 -17.33 -26.75 -0.79
N TYR A 49 -18.16 -25.71 -0.90
CA TYR A 49 -19.42 -25.55 -0.19
C TYR A 49 -20.54 -25.08 -1.14
N PRO A 50 -20.95 -25.91 -2.13
CA PRO A 50 -21.80 -25.47 -3.25
C PRO A 50 -23.19 -24.97 -2.84
N ASN A 51 -23.72 -25.42 -1.69
CA ASN A 51 -25.06 -25.07 -1.21
C ASN A 51 -25.07 -24.08 -0.05
N LYS A 52 -23.94 -23.41 0.21
CA LYS A 52 -23.80 -22.47 1.32
C LYS A 52 -23.81 -21.01 0.85
N HIS A 53 -24.33 -20.13 1.71
CA HIS A 53 -24.16 -18.70 1.50
C HIS A 53 -22.74 -18.31 1.87
N ILE A 54 -22.00 -17.72 0.93
CA ILE A 54 -20.58 -17.40 1.11
C ILE A 54 -20.35 -15.91 0.84
N LYS A 55 -19.79 -15.23 1.84
CA LYS A 55 -19.31 -13.87 1.74
C LYS A 55 -17.83 -13.82 2.09
N VAL A 56 -17.01 -13.32 1.18
CA VAL A 56 -15.56 -13.13 1.39
C VAL A 56 -15.24 -11.64 1.37
N TYR A 57 -14.50 -11.18 2.37
CA TYR A 57 -14.09 -9.79 2.45
C TYR A 57 -12.70 -9.64 3.07
N LYS A 58 -12.05 -8.53 2.75
CA LYS A 58 -10.78 -8.15 3.34
C LYS A 58 -11.02 -7.68 4.77
N SER A 59 -10.26 -8.22 5.73
CA SER A 59 -10.36 -7.87 7.14
C SER A 59 -9.18 -7.03 7.59
N GLY A 60 -8.00 -7.57 7.50
CA GLY A 60 -6.77 -6.91 7.85
C GLY A 60 -6.00 -6.45 6.63
N GLY A 61 -4.76 -6.24 6.83
CA GLY A 61 -3.77 -5.96 5.81
C GLY A 61 -2.76 -4.97 6.33
N ASP A 62 -1.53 -5.19 5.91
CA ASP A 62 -0.46 -4.25 6.17
C ASP A 62 -0.69 -3.03 5.29
N LYS A 63 -1.30 -1.98 5.84
CA LYS A 63 -1.38 -0.71 5.17
C LYS A 63 0.02 -0.13 5.15
N PHE A 64 0.59 0.07 3.98
CA PHE A 64 1.98 0.51 3.87
C PHE A 64 2.25 1.90 4.49
N LEU A 65 1.22 2.70 4.78
CA LEU A 65 1.31 3.96 5.52
C LEU A 65 1.31 3.80 7.05
N TRP A 66 1.00 2.65 7.56
CA TRP A 66 0.82 2.42 8.98
C TRP A 66 2.08 2.60 9.82
N PHE A 67 3.22 2.20 9.28
CA PHE A 67 4.50 2.38 9.94
C PHE A 67 5.03 3.81 9.82
N LEU A 68 4.43 4.63 8.95
CA LEU A 68 4.72 6.06 8.87
C LEU A 68 3.77 6.89 9.72
N ARG A 69 2.62 6.33 10.11
CA ARG A 69 1.53 7.05 10.75
C ARG A 69 1.01 6.36 11.99
N LYS A 70 0.02 6.96 12.64
CA LYS A 70 -0.46 6.62 13.98
C LYS A 70 -1.15 5.26 14.14
N GLY A 71 -1.50 4.57 13.06
CA GLY A 71 -2.37 3.38 13.10
C GLY A 71 -1.72 2.07 13.55
N GLY A 72 -0.44 1.83 13.30
CA GLY A 72 0.24 0.57 13.59
C GLY A 72 -0.20 -0.61 12.68
N ILE A 73 0.45 -1.77 12.81
CA ILE A 73 0.14 -2.99 12.03
C ILE A 73 -1.00 -3.75 12.69
N THR A 74 -2.04 -4.17 11.93
CA THR A 74 -3.11 -5.01 12.48
C THR A 74 -2.64 -6.44 12.67
N ARG A 75 -3.22 -7.12 13.67
CA ARG A 75 -3.07 -8.57 13.86
C ARG A 75 -4.21 -9.36 13.24
N GLU A 76 -5.10 -8.69 12.55
CA GLU A 76 -6.25 -9.28 11.88
C GLU A 76 -5.80 -10.16 10.71
N PRO A 77 -6.60 -11.17 10.33
CA PRO A 77 -6.34 -11.99 9.16
C PRO A 77 -6.44 -11.15 7.87
N ASP A 78 -5.78 -11.59 6.79
CA ASP A 78 -5.85 -10.88 5.53
C ASP A 78 -7.28 -10.92 4.95
N PHE A 79 -7.99 -12.07 5.10
CA PHE A 79 -9.39 -12.22 4.68
C PHE A 79 -10.23 -12.93 5.73
N ILE A 80 -11.53 -12.71 5.68
CA ILE A 80 -12.56 -13.50 6.38
C ILE A 80 -13.54 -14.02 5.34
N ALA A 81 -13.86 -15.31 5.42
CA ALA A 81 -15.01 -15.90 4.76
C ALA A 81 -16.09 -16.20 5.80
N GLU A 82 -17.29 -15.72 5.55
CA GLU A 82 -18.51 -16.11 6.26
C GLU A 82 -19.21 -17.16 5.41
N ILE A 83 -19.38 -18.36 5.96
CA ILE A 83 -20.04 -19.50 5.33
C ILE A 83 -21.24 -19.82 6.19
N ASP A 84 -22.44 -19.40 5.76
CA ASP A 84 -23.60 -19.27 6.62
C ASP A 84 -23.25 -18.46 7.89
N ASP A 85 -23.26 -19.08 9.08
CA ASP A 85 -22.95 -18.43 10.36
C ASP A 85 -21.51 -18.70 10.85
N GLU A 86 -20.70 -19.45 10.11
CA GLU A 86 -19.32 -19.76 10.47
C GLU A 86 -18.34 -18.79 9.85
N LYS A 87 -17.37 -18.31 10.65
CA LYS A 87 -16.28 -17.46 10.20
C LYS A 87 -14.98 -18.23 10.09
N ILE A 88 -14.35 -18.17 8.92
CA ILE A 88 -13.03 -18.72 8.66
C ILE A 88 -12.07 -17.59 8.35
N GLU A 89 -10.95 -17.53 9.06
CA GLU A 89 -9.87 -16.58 8.87
C GLU A 89 -8.85 -17.09 7.87
N PHE A 90 -8.36 -16.23 6.97
CA PHE A 90 -7.34 -16.57 5.99
C PHE A 90 -6.13 -15.66 6.08
N GLU A 91 -4.94 -16.26 6.04
CA GLU A 91 -3.66 -15.60 5.83
C GLU A 91 -3.24 -15.82 4.38
N PHE A 92 -2.86 -14.75 3.68
CA PHE A 92 -2.58 -14.76 2.25
C PHE A 92 -1.09 -14.55 1.94
N GLN A 93 -0.58 -15.37 1.03
CA GLN A 93 0.75 -15.22 0.46
C GLN A 93 0.71 -15.33 -1.07
N TYR A 94 1.37 -14.41 -1.72
CA TYR A 94 1.54 -14.37 -3.17
C TYR A 94 3.03 -14.41 -3.50
N ALA A 95 3.46 -15.42 -4.24
CA ALA A 95 4.86 -15.67 -4.54
C ALA A 95 5.13 -15.59 -6.05
N GLU A 96 6.23 -14.91 -6.40
CA GLU A 96 6.65 -14.67 -7.77
C GLU A 96 7.98 -15.30 -8.13
N LYS A 97 8.71 -15.84 -7.16
CA LYS A 97 10.00 -16.48 -7.38
C LYS A 97 9.82 -17.92 -7.84
N GLU A 98 10.45 -18.30 -8.93
CA GLU A 98 10.38 -19.65 -9.48
C GLU A 98 11.15 -20.67 -8.63
N ASN A 99 12.31 -20.27 -8.14
CA ASN A 99 13.21 -21.18 -7.42
C ASN A 99 13.33 -20.76 -5.96
N LEU A 100 12.55 -21.41 -5.11
CA LEU A 100 12.64 -21.31 -3.66
C LEU A 100 13.06 -22.68 -3.11
N ASP A 101 14.10 -22.74 -2.32
CA ASP A 101 14.47 -23.98 -1.60
C ASP A 101 13.50 -24.24 -0.44
N PHE A 102 12.96 -23.18 0.13
CA PHE A 102 12.00 -23.22 1.25
C PHE A 102 10.87 -22.23 1.04
N TYR A 103 9.72 -22.62 1.58
CA TYR A 103 8.56 -21.77 1.74
C TYR A 103 8.45 -21.35 3.22
N ASP A 104 8.63 -20.07 3.50
CA ASP A 104 8.80 -19.55 4.86
C ASP A 104 7.50 -18.93 5.39
N PHE A 105 7.12 -19.33 6.63
CA PHE A 105 5.88 -18.89 7.30
C PHE A 105 6.23 -18.23 8.64
N LYS A 106 5.78 -16.99 8.83
CA LYS A 106 5.99 -16.24 10.09
C LYS A 106 5.42 -16.98 11.28
N VAL A 107 6.21 -17.12 12.34
CA VAL A 107 5.84 -17.84 13.57
C VAL A 107 4.50 -17.35 14.14
N SER A 108 4.32 -16.02 14.22
CA SER A 108 3.11 -15.39 14.77
C SER A 108 1.82 -15.69 13.99
N LYS A 109 1.93 -16.12 12.73
CA LYS A 109 0.78 -16.51 11.91
C LYS A 109 0.44 -17.99 12.06
N VAL A 110 1.44 -18.82 12.35
CA VAL A 110 1.28 -20.28 12.46
C VAL A 110 0.89 -20.74 13.85
N VAL A 111 1.44 -20.10 14.88
CA VAL A 111 1.23 -20.49 16.29
C VAL A 111 0.88 -19.29 17.16
N LYS A 112 0.15 -19.57 18.23
CA LYS A 112 -0.13 -18.63 19.34
C LYS A 112 0.36 -19.21 20.68
N LYS A 113 0.72 -18.33 21.61
CA LYS A 113 1.02 -18.71 22.99
C LYS A 113 -0.27 -18.72 23.80
N LYS A 114 -0.59 -19.85 24.42
CA LYS A 114 -1.69 -19.99 25.37
C LYS A 114 -1.18 -20.74 26.61
N ASN A 115 -1.28 -20.10 27.79
CA ASN A 115 -0.81 -20.69 29.06
C ASN A 115 0.64 -21.21 29.00
N LYS A 116 1.56 -20.39 28.49
CA LYS A 116 2.99 -20.71 28.26
C LYS A 116 3.25 -21.84 27.24
N LYS A 117 2.22 -22.48 26.69
CA LYS A 117 2.35 -23.48 25.61
C LYS A 117 2.20 -22.84 24.25
N VAL A 118 2.95 -23.34 23.27
CA VAL A 118 2.85 -22.96 21.86
C VAL A 118 1.86 -23.92 21.20
N ILE A 119 0.75 -23.35 20.69
CA ILE A 119 -0.30 -24.12 20.03
C ILE A 119 -0.55 -23.58 18.62
N PRO A 120 -1.02 -24.42 17.69
CA PRO A 120 -1.42 -23.95 16.37
C PRO A 120 -2.49 -22.88 16.47
N THR A 121 -2.51 -21.95 15.53
CA THR A 121 -3.61 -20.98 15.41
C THR A 121 -4.83 -21.70 14.86
N GLU A 122 -5.83 -21.92 15.71
CA GLU A 122 -7.10 -22.55 15.33
C GLU A 122 -8.00 -21.59 14.55
N GLY A 123 -8.89 -22.12 13.70
CA GLY A 123 -9.84 -21.32 12.92
C GLY A 123 -9.20 -20.55 11.74
N LYS A 124 -7.91 -20.75 11.49
CA LYS A 124 -7.17 -20.13 10.38
C LYS A 124 -6.84 -21.10 9.27
N LEU A 125 -6.88 -20.60 8.04
CA LEU A 125 -6.34 -21.23 6.85
C LEU A 125 -5.28 -20.33 6.21
N PHE A 126 -4.32 -20.96 5.54
CA PHE A 126 -3.38 -20.27 4.67
C PHE A 126 -3.82 -20.42 3.22
N ILE A 127 -3.76 -19.33 2.47
CA ILE A 127 -3.88 -19.32 1.02
C ILE A 127 -2.52 -18.95 0.47
N TYR A 128 -2.00 -19.79 -0.40
CA TYR A 128 -0.75 -19.55 -1.08
C TYR A 128 -0.97 -19.64 -2.59
N ILE A 129 -0.57 -18.60 -3.32
CA ILE A 129 -0.58 -18.56 -4.79
C ILE A 129 0.86 -18.48 -5.28
N HIS A 130 1.27 -19.44 -6.11
CA HIS A 130 2.54 -19.46 -6.79
C HIS A 130 2.35 -19.04 -8.24
N LYS A 131 2.61 -17.76 -8.53
CA LYS A 131 2.40 -17.15 -9.84
C LYS A 131 3.13 -17.89 -10.98
N PRO A 132 4.44 -18.23 -10.85
CA PRO A 132 5.18 -18.79 -11.97
C PRO A 132 4.59 -20.13 -12.48
N SER A 133 4.09 -20.97 -11.56
CA SER A 133 3.52 -22.27 -11.93
C SER A 133 2.01 -22.25 -12.09
N LEU A 134 1.34 -21.11 -11.83
CA LEU A 134 -0.13 -20.99 -11.80
C LEU A 134 -0.78 -22.03 -10.90
N LYS A 135 -0.21 -22.22 -9.72
CA LYS A 135 -0.67 -23.18 -8.72
C LYS A 135 -1.05 -22.46 -7.43
N TYR A 136 -1.93 -23.09 -6.66
CA TYR A 136 -2.32 -22.61 -5.35
C TYR A 136 -2.38 -23.74 -4.31
N ALA A 137 -2.41 -23.36 -3.03
CA ALA A 137 -2.73 -24.23 -1.93
C ALA A 137 -3.59 -23.52 -0.90
N ILE A 138 -4.55 -24.24 -0.31
CA ILE A 138 -5.31 -23.82 0.88
C ILE A 138 -5.08 -24.89 1.94
N PHE A 139 -4.56 -24.52 3.12
CA PHE A 139 -4.14 -25.47 4.13
C PHE A 139 -4.16 -24.90 5.55
N LYS A 140 -4.16 -25.80 6.56
CA LYS A 140 -4.20 -25.46 7.98
C LYS A 140 -2.79 -25.22 8.55
N PRO A 141 -2.63 -24.40 9.63
CA PRO A 141 -1.36 -24.23 10.35
C PRO A 141 -0.71 -25.55 10.79
N ASN A 142 -1.52 -26.53 11.19
CA ASN A 142 -1.04 -27.86 11.59
C ASN A 142 -0.24 -28.58 10.49
N TRP A 143 -0.58 -28.36 9.23
CA TRP A 143 0.17 -28.91 8.12
C TRP A 143 1.59 -28.32 8.07
N ILE A 144 1.73 -27.01 8.31
CA ILE A 144 3.04 -26.34 8.38
C ILE A 144 3.87 -26.97 9.51
N LEU A 145 3.30 -27.09 10.71
CA LEU A 145 4.02 -27.64 11.87
C LEU A 145 4.52 -29.07 11.64
N LYS A 146 3.76 -29.88 10.89
CA LYS A 146 4.16 -31.26 10.56
C LYS A 146 5.26 -31.36 9.50
N ASN A 147 5.40 -30.36 8.63
CA ASN A 147 6.26 -30.43 7.45
C ASN A 147 7.42 -29.44 7.46
N ALA A 148 7.40 -28.43 8.31
CA ALA A 148 8.41 -27.40 8.38
C ALA A 148 9.55 -27.73 9.36
N LYS A 149 10.71 -27.14 9.12
CA LYS A 149 11.79 -26.98 10.10
C LYS A 149 11.70 -25.55 10.68
N TYR A 150 11.94 -25.41 11.98
CA TYR A 150 12.06 -24.11 12.62
C TYR A 150 13.48 -23.59 12.41
N GLY A 151 13.63 -22.41 11.82
CA GLY A 151 14.96 -21.90 11.48
C GLY A 151 14.96 -20.40 11.23
N MET A 152 16.17 -19.83 11.21
CA MET A 152 16.39 -18.42 10.87
C MET A 152 16.20 -18.21 9.37
N VAL A 153 15.48 -17.17 9.01
CA VAL A 153 15.41 -16.61 7.65
C VAL A 153 16.28 -15.36 7.66
N GLU A 154 17.45 -15.45 7.05
CA GLU A 154 18.44 -14.37 7.07
C GLU A 154 17.87 -13.07 6.48
N ALA A 155 17.17 -13.21 5.34
CA ALA A 155 16.49 -12.07 4.72
C ALA A 155 15.49 -11.36 5.62
N TRP A 156 14.91 -12.01 6.59
CA TRP A 156 13.96 -11.43 7.56
C TRP A 156 14.59 -11.13 8.93
N ARG A 157 15.81 -11.59 9.16
CA ARG A 157 16.47 -11.59 10.47
C ARG A 157 15.56 -12.08 11.60
N SER A 158 14.72 -13.06 11.28
CA SER A 158 13.76 -13.63 12.21
C SER A 158 13.56 -15.11 11.96
N TYR A 159 13.11 -15.81 13.00
CA TYR A 159 12.77 -17.22 12.89
C TYR A 159 11.43 -17.40 12.18
N ALA A 160 11.36 -18.47 11.38
CA ALA A 160 10.16 -18.88 10.65
C ALA A 160 10.03 -20.41 10.65
N TYR A 161 8.83 -20.88 10.30
CA TYR A 161 8.60 -22.27 9.93
C TYR A 161 8.91 -22.41 8.43
N ARG A 162 9.96 -23.17 8.10
CA ARG A 162 10.54 -23.31 6.76
C ARG A 162 10.14 -24.67 6.19
N VAL A 163 9.25 -24.70 5.23
CA VAL A 163 8.79 -25.91 4.56
C VAL A 163 9.68 -26.18 3.35
N PRO A 164 10.35 -27.35 3.24
CA PRO A 164 11.15 -27.69 2.07
C PRO A 164 10.31 -27.72 0.79
N LYS A 165 10.92 -27.30 -0.32
CA LYS A 165 10.27 -27.21 -1.64
C LYS A 165 9.53 -28.47 -2.03
N GLU A 166 10.19 -29.61 -1.96
CA GLU A 166 9.65 -30.92 -2.37
C GLU A 166 8.41 -31.34 -1.59
N LYS A 167 8.24 -30.86 -0.35
CA LYS A 167 7.04 -31.11 0.45
C LYS A 167 5.92 -30.13 0.09
N PHE A 168 6.27 -28.86 -0.13
CA PHE A 168 5.27 -27.84 -0.41
C PHE A 168 4.67 -27.98 -1.81
N GLU A 169 5.50 -28.34 -2.79
CA GLU A 169 5.03 -28.53 -4.17
C GLU A 169 4.01 -29.65 -4.32
N LYS A 170 4.05 -30.68 -3.46
CA LYS A 170 3.01 -31.73 -3.41
C LYS A 170 1.63 -31.22 -2.94
N LEU A 171 1.61 -30.09 -2.26
CA LEU A 171 0.37 -29.46 -1.80
C LEU A 171 -0.25 -28.55 -2.88
N LEU A 172 0.58 -28.04 -3.80
CA LEU A 172 0.17 -27.09 -4.81
C LEU A 172 -0.70 -27.74 -5.88
N LYS A 173 -1.88 -27.19 -6.10
CA LYS A 173 -2.85 -27.61 -7.13
C LYS A 173 -2.82 -26.63 -8.31
N PRO A 174 -2.82 -27.10 -9.56
CA PRO A 174 -2.90 -26.23 -10.73
C PRO A 174 -4.28 -25.55 -10.81
N ASP A 175 -4.28 -24.29 -11.22
CA ASP A 175 -5.49 -23.56 -11.54
C ASP A 175 -5.26 -22.60 -12.74
N PRO A 176 -5.75 -22.96 -13.92
CA PRO A 176 -5.59 -22.13 -15.11
C PRO A 176 -6.19 -20.72 -15.00
N THR A 177 -7.19 -20.50 -14.13
CA THR A 177 -7.83 -19.19 -13.94
C THR A 177 -6.86 -18.18 -13.32
N LEU A 178 -5.84 -18.65 -12.61
CA LEU A 178 -4.77 -17.82 -12.06
C LEU A 178 -3.99 -17.05 -13.13
N LYS A 179 -4.00 -17.51 -14.38
CA LYS A 179 -3.34 -16.76 -15.48
C LYS A 179 -3.92 -15.36 -15.64
N ASN A 180 -5.25 -15.23 -15.58
CA ASN A 180 -5.90 -13.93 -15.69
C ASN A 180 -5.70 -13.10 -14.42
N LEU A 181 -5.84 -13.71 -13.25
CA LEU A 181 -5.60 -13.06 -11.96
C LEU A 181 -4.19 -12.47 -11.89
N CYS A 182 -3.17 -13.25 -12.20
CA CYS A 182 -1.77 -12.80 -12.18
C CYS A 182 -1.51 -11.70 -13.20
N LYS A 183 -2.13 -11.77 -14.39
CA LYS A 183 -2.05 -10.71 -15.40
C LYS A 183 -2.63 -9.40 -14.89
N ASN A 184 -3.82 -9.46 -14.28
CA ASN A 184 -4.48 -8.28 -13.72
C ASN A 184 -3.64 -7.61 -12.63
N ILE A 185 -3.03 -8.42 -11.75
CA ILE A 185 -2.13 -7.91 -10.70
C ILE A 185 -0.91 -7.21 -11.33
N ASP A 186 -0.30 -7.79 -12.37
CA ASP A 186 0.86 -7.22 -13.03
C ASP A 186 0.55 -5.90 -13.73
N VAL A 187 -0.56 -5.83 -14.48
CA VAL A 187 -0.99 -4.61 -15.16
C VAL A 187 -1.23 -3.49 -14.15
N LYS A 188 -1.99 -3.77 -13.10
CA LYS A 188 -2.30 -2.79 -12.06
C LYS A 188 -1.05 -2.33 -11.32
N ASN A 189 -0.19 -3.28 -10.95
CA ASN A 189 1.08 -2.98 -10.30
C ASN A 189 2.01 -2.15 -11.20
N PHE A 190 2.08 -2.45 -12.50
CA PHE A 190 2.86 -1.68 -13.46
C PHE A 190 2.37 -0.22 -13.52
N VAL A 191 1.06 -0.01 -13.72
CA VAL A 191 0.47 1.34 -13.80
C VAL A 191 0.71 2.13 -12.52
N LEU A 192 0.48 1.53 -11.35
CA LEU A 192 0.67 2.21 -10.06
C LEU A 192 2.15 2.46 -9.74
N ASN A 193 3.08 1.69 -10.28
CA ASN A 193 4.51 1.90 -10.07
C ASN A 193 5.16 2.80 -11.13
N PHE A 194 4.50 3.08 -12.24
CA PHE A 194 5.03 3.96 -13.29
C PHE A 194 5.48 5.32 -12.76
N GLN A 195 4.78 5.87 -11.80
CA GLN A 195 5.13 7.10 -11.11
C GLN A 195 6.53 7.11 -10.46
N HIS A 196 7.06 5.93 -10.09
CA HIS A 196 8.34 5.80 -9.40
C HIS A 196 9.54 5.68 -10.36
N SER A 197 9.31 5.49 -11.65
CA SER A 197 10.37 5.25 -12.65
C SER A 197 11.35 6.41 -12.84
N LEU A 198 11.04 7.61 -12.32
CA LEU A 198 11.85 8.80 -12.47
C LEU A 198 12.55 9.27 -11.18
N ILE A 199 12.34 8.59 -10.05
CA ILE A 199 12.90 9.00 -8.76
C ILE A 199 13.57 7.82 -8.07
N ASP A 200 14.60 7.27 -8.67
CA ASP A 200 15.59 6.46 -7.96
C ASP A 200 16.66 7.39 -7.35
N ILE A 201 16.19 8.39 -6.60
CA ILE A 201 17.08 9.26 -5.84
C ILE A 201 17.45 8.53 -4.56
N ASN A 202 18.74 8.28 -4.37
CA ASN A 202 19.26 7.72 -3.13
C ASN A 202 19.01 8.72 -1.98
N LYS A 203 17.96 8.46 -1.19
CA LYS A 203 17.55 9.33 -0.07
C LYS A 203 18.68 9.55 0.94
N GLU A 204 19.57 8.59 1.15
CA GLU A 204 20.69 8.73 2.07
C GLU A 204 21.69 9.76 1.55
N LYS A 205 22.02 9.73 0.25
CA LYS A 205 22.90 10.73 -0.37
C LYS A 205 22.29 12.13 -0.35
N LEU A 206 20.98 12.25 -0.60
CA LEU A 206 20.27 13.52 -0.52
C LEU A 206 20.23 14.06 0.90
N SER A 207 19.92 13.22 1.89
CA SER A 207 19.91 13.61 3.28
C SER A 207 21.28 14.13 3.72
N TYR A 208 22.35 13.43 3.36
CA TYR A 208 23.72 13.87 3.63
C TYR A 208 24.04 15.20 2.96
N LEU A 209 23.68 15.36 1.68
CA LEU A 209 23.87 16.63 0.95
C LEU A 209 23.12 17.78 1.63
N PHE A 210 21.85 17.59 1.97
CA PHE A 210 21.08 18.64 2.64
C PHE A 210 21.61 18.97 4.02
N GLN A 211 22.07 18.00 4.80
CA GLN A 211 22.72 18.24 6.10
C GLN A 211 23.99 19.08 5.95
N SER A 212 24.72 18.96 4.83
CA SER A 212 25.96 19.70 4.60
C SER A 212 25.75 21.16 4.13
N VAL A 213 24.62 21.48 3.50
CA VAL A 213 24.38 22.79 2.85
C VAL A 213 23.20 23.58 3.42
N VAL A 214 22.31 22.93 4.20
CA VAL A 214 21.08 23.55 4.72
C VAL A 214 21.20 23.83 6.21
N ASP A 215 20.97 25.08 6.62
CA ASP A 215 20.77 25.42 8.03
C ASP A 215 19.39 24.96 8.49
N GLU A 216 19.36 23.81 9.20
CA GLU A 216 18.14 23.17 9.67
C GLU A 216 17.31 24.10 10.59
N ASN A 217 17.93 24.96 11.37
CA ASN A 217 17.24 25.88 12.28
C ASN A 217 16.57 27.06 11.56
N LYS A 218 17.08 27.41 10.39
CA LYS A 218 16.48 28.44 9.54
C LYS A 218 15.36 27.88 8.69
N ILE A 219 15.58 26.73 8.02
CA ILE A 219 14.60 26.16 7.07
C ILE A 219 13.25 25.85 7.72
N VAL A 220 13.23 25.38 8.95
CA VAL A 220 11.98 25.07 9.71
C VAL A 220 11.15 26.31 10.04
N LYS A 221 11.73 27.52 9.90
CA LYS A 221 11.08 28.81 10.19
C LYS A 221 10.66 29.56 8.92
N ILE A 222 11.05 29.09 7.75
CA ILE A 222 10.72 29.74 6.48
C ILE A 222 9.21 29.63 6.26
N ILE A 223 8.60 30.71 5.80
CA ILE A 223 7.22 30.74 5.31
C ILE A 223 7.29 30.73 3.78
N PRO A 224 6.82 29.65 3.13
CA PRO A 224 6.84 29.60 1.66
C PRO A 224 5.95 30.68 1.05
N LYS A 225 6.39 31.27 -0.07
CA LYS A 225 5.67 32.36 -0.74
C LYS A 225 4.72 31.87 -1.84
N ASP A 226 5.01 30.74 -2.43
CA ASP A 226 4.29 30.14 -3.55
C ASP A 226 4.37 28.61 -3.47
N LEU A 227 3.62 27.93 -4.34
CA LEU A 227 3.52 26.47 -4.33
C LEU A 227 4.86 25.77 -4.63
N ASP A 228 5.69 26.34 -5.50
CA ASP A 228 6.99 25.77 -5.80
C ASP A 228 7.93 25.85 -4.59
N SER A 229 7.91 26.96 -3.88
CA SER A 229 8.64 27.13 -2.61
C SER A 229 8.14 26.14 -1.55
N PHE A 230 6.82 25.94 -1.46
CA PHE A 230 6.24 24.92 -0.58
C PHE A 230 6.79 23.54 -0.88
N PHE A 231 6.71 23.12 -2.15
CA PHE A 231 7.18 21.81 -2.58
C PHE A 231 8.66 21.61 -2.27
N LYS A 232 9.52 22.57 -2.66
CA LYS A 232 10.97 22.51 -2.43
C LYS A 232 11.30 22.40 -0.95
N ILE A 233 10.68 23.22 -0.09
CA ILE A 233 10.95 23.22 1.34
C ILE A 233 10.41 21.94 2.00
N CYS A 234 9.21 21.48 1.66
CA CYS A 234 8.68 20.20 2.13
C CYS A 234 9.59 19.04 1.73
N PHE A 235 10.10 19.04 0.49
CA PHE A 235 11.03 18.01 0.01
C PHE A 235 12.34 17.99 0.81
N ILE A 236 12.92 19.16 1.11
CA ILE A 236 14.14 19.26 1.92
C ILE A 236 13.84 18.79 3.36
N LEU A 237 12.76 19.27 3.97
CA LEU A 237 12.38 18.91 5.34
C LEU A 237 12.06 17.43 5.49
N ASP A 238 11.41 16.80 4.50
CA ASP A 238 11.14 15.35 4.48
C ASP A 238 12.45 14.56 4.48
N ASN A 239 13.42 14.95 3.64
CA ASN A 239 14.72 14.29 3.59
C ASN A 239 15.56 14.51 4.85
N LEU A 240 15.44 15.64 5.53
CA LEU A 240 16.05 15.92 6.81
C LEU A 240 15.28 15.34 8.01
N ASN A 241 14.10 14.76 7.77
CA ASN A 241 13.17 14.31 8.81
C ASN A 241 12.83 15.41 9.85
N LYS A 242 12.61 16.63 9.36
CA LYS A 242 12.24 17.81 10.16
C LYS A 242 10.80 18.22 9.90
N ILE A 243 10.25 19.01 10.82
CA ILE A 243 8.86 19.52 10.75
C ILE A 243 8.90 21.04 10.74
N PRO A 244 8.15 21.73 9.87
CA PRO A 244 8.05 23.19 9.93
C PRO A 244 7.37 23.62 11.22
N LYS A 245 7.77 24.78 11.77
CA LYS A 245 7.26 25.30 13.06
C LYS A 245 5.74 25.46 13.07
N ASN A 246 5.14 25.85 11.94
CA ASN A 246 3.73 26.13 11.80
C ASN A 246 3.06 25.16 10.82
N ALA A 247 3.31 23.86 10.95
CA ALA A 247 2.86 22.84 10.02
C ALA A 247 1.32 22.85 9.77
N ASN A 248 0.51 23.12 10.79
CA ASN A 248 -0.94 23.22 10.65
C ASN A 248 -1.36 24.42 9.77
N LEU A 249 -0.73 25.58 9.94
CA LEU A 249 -0.96 26.74 9.08
C LEU A 249 -0.55 26.46 7.64
N TRP A 250 0.53 25.74 7.44
CA TRP A 250 0.97 25.33 6.11
C TRP A 250 -0.06 24.47 5.41
N LEU A 251 -0.68 23.52 6.13
CA LEU A 251 -1.74 22.68 5.57
C LEU A 251 -2.93 23.54 5.11
N VAL A 252 -3.42 24.46 5.95
CA VAL A 252 -4.52 25.38 5.60
C VAL A 252 -4.16 26.19 4.35
N TYR A 253 -2.93 26.69 4.29
CA TYR A 253 -2.47 27.48 3.16
C TYR A 253 -2.37 26.65 1.87
N LEU A 254 -1.88 25.41 1.95
CA LEU A 254 -1.85 24.50 0.80
C LEU A 254 -3.25 24.20 0.26
N LEU A 255 -4.24 24.01 1.13
CA LEU A 255 -5.61 23.74 0.70
C LEU A 255 -6.23 24.94 -0.05
N SER A 256 -5.76 26.17 0.17
CA SER A 256 -6.20 27.36 -0.58
C SER A 256 -5.76 27.40 -2.04
N TYR A 257 -4.72 26.64 -2.42
CA TYR A 257 -4.30 26.54 -3.83
C TYR A 257 -5.20 25.61 -4.66
N ILE A 258 -6.08 24.84 -4.03
CA ILE A 258 -6.96 23.89 -4.73
C ILE A 258 -8.10 24.67 -5.40
N ASN A 259 -8.11 24.64 -6.72
CA ASN A 259 -9.13 25.24 -7.56
C ASN A 259 -9.41 24.37 -8.80
N LYS A 260 -10.48 24.66 -9.53
CA LYS A 260 -10.96 23.83 -10.66
C LYS A 260 -10.02 23.77 -11.87
N ASN A 261 -9.11 24.72 -12.00
CA ASN A 261 -8.20 24.84 -13.17
C ASN A 261 -6.75 24.51 -12.83
N ILE A 262 -6.51 23.82 -11.74
CA ILE A 262 -5.17 23.47 -11.28
C ILE A 262 -4.56 22.38 -12.17
N SER A 263 -3.32 22.56 -12.63
CA SER A 263 -2.61 21.57 -13.45
C SER A 263 -2.25 20.30 -12.65
N LEU A 264 -2.07 19.19 -13.36
CA LEU A 264 -1.64 17.91 -12.77
C LEU A 264 -0.28 18.01 -12.07
N GLU A 265 0.64 18.79 -12.60
CA GLU A 265 1.92 19.07 -11.94
C GLU A 265 1.71 19.77 -10.59
N ASN A 266 0.87 20.81 -10.53
CA ASN A 266 0.57 21.51 -9.29
C ASN A 266 -0.20 20.64 -8.31
N ILE A 267 -1.13 19.81 -8.79
CA ILE A 267 -1.81 18.80 -7.95
C ILE A 267 -0.77 17.88 -7.32
N SER A 268 0.19 17.38 -8.07
CA SER A 268 1.21 16.47 -7.54
C SER A 268 2.09 17.12 -6.46
N LYS A 269 2.41 18.40 -6.61
CA LYS A 269 3.14 19.18 -5.60
C LYS A 269 2.32 19.35 -4.32
N ILE A 270 1.03 19.71 -4.44
CA ILE A 270 0.12 19.85 -3.30
C ILE A 270 -0.03 18.54 -2.57
N VAL A 271 -0.30 17.46 -3.30
CA VAL A 271 -0.51 16.12 -2.72
C VAL A 271 0.73 15.64 -1.97
N TYR A 272 1.93 15.84 -2.53
CA TYR A 272 3.17 15.54 -1.84
C TYR A 272 3.32 16.32 -0.52
N CYS A 273 3.05 17.63 -0.56
CA CYS A 273 3.15 18.47 0.63
C CYS A 273 2.12 18.10 1.70
N ILE A 274 0.87 17.78 1.28
CA ILE A 274 -0.17 17.31 2.20
C ILE A 274 0.26 16.01 2.86
N ASP A 275 0.76 15.05 2.09
CA ASP A 275 1.22 13.75 2.60
C ASP A 275 2.34 13.91 3.63
N PHE A 276 3.34 14.74 3.31
CA PHE A 276 4.41 15.07 4.22
C PHE A 276 3.91 15.70 5.54
N LEU A 277 3.06 16.74 5.44
CA LEU A 277 2.55 17.46 6.62
C LEU A 277 1.62 16.57 7.45
N TYR A 278 0.68 15.87 6.81
CA TYR A 278 -0.24 14.98 7.50
C TYR A 278 0.49 13.92 8.33
N SER A 279 1.62 13.41 7.84
CA SER A 279 2.42 12.43 8.59
C SER A 279 3.02 12.97 9.89
N LYS A 280 3.05 14.29 10.09
CA LYS A 280 3.79 14.98 11.17
C LYS A 280 2.90 15.76 12.15
N ILE A 281 1.65 16.03 11.78
CA ILE A 281 0.73 16.86 12.59
C ILE A 281 -0.44 16.04 13.13
N GLU A 282 -1.06 16.56 14.18
CA GLU A 282 -2.34 16.09 14.68
C GLU A 282 -3.45 17.01 14.18
N LEU A 283 -4.43 16.43 13.48
CA LEU A 283 -5.57 17.16 12.96
C LEU A 283 -6.75 17.09 13.94
N LYS A 284 -7.45 18.18 14.07
CA LYS A 284 -8.78 18.23 14.71
C LYS A 284 -9.82 17.67 13.76
N SER A 285 -10.98 17.28 14.29
CA SER A 285 -12.04 16.64 13.48
C SER A 285 -12.48 17.49 12.27
N ASN A 286 -12.66 18.80 12.45
CA ASN A 286 -13.02 19.71 11.35
C ASN A 286 -11.93 19.88 10.29
N GLU A 287 -10.67 19.95 10.70
CA GLU A 287 -9.52 20.00 9.79
C GLU A 287 -9.41 18.71 8.97
N LEU A 288 -9.70 17.58 9.60
CA LEU A 288 -9.74 16.29 8.94
C LEU A 288 -10.84 16.22 7.88
N ILE A 289 -12.09 16.58 8.25
CA ILE A 289 -13.23 16.56 7.31
C ILE A 289 -12.90 17.46 6.10
N GLN A 290 -12.35 18.64 6.35
CA GLN A 290 -11.91 19.54 5.28
C GLN A 290 -10.84 18.90 4.40
N LEU A 291 -9.83 18.26 4.98
CA LEU A 291 -8.77 17.59 4.24
C LEU A 291 -9.30 16.43 3.38
N VAL A 292 -10.21 15.61 3.93
CA VAL A 292 -10.85 14.52 3.17
C VAL A 292 -11.68 15.08 2.02
N SER A 293 -12.47 16.12 2.26
CA SER A 293 -13.29 16.77 1.22
C SER A 293 -12.41 17.31 0.10
N LYS A 294 -11.35 18.03 0.43
CA LYS A 294 -10.41 18.57 -0.55
C LYS A 294 -9.61 17.49 -1.29
N SER A 295 -9.27 16.41 -0.62
CA SER A 295 -8.62 15.25 -1.26
C SER A 295 -9.53 14.57 -2.29
N LYS A 296 -10.84 14.50 -2.01
CA LYS A 296 -11.83 14.00 -2.98
C LYS A 296 -12.00 14.95 -4.16
N GLU A 297 -12.06 16.26 -3.92
CA GLU A 297 -12.12 17.28 -4.98
C GLU A 297 -10.91 17.18 -5.91
N LEU A 298 -9.70 16.98 -5.37
CA LEU A 298 -8.50 16.75 -6.17
C LEU A 298 -8.61 15.46 -7.00
N MET A 299 -9.12 14.38 -6.43
CA MET A 299 -9.32 13.12 -7.15
C MET A 299 -10.29 13.27 -8.32
N GLU A 300 -11.38 13.98 -8.14
CA GLU A 300 -12.36 14.30 -9.20
C GLU A 300 -11.73 15.17 -10.29
N THR A 301 -10.95 16.18 -9.90
CA THR A 301 -10.21 17.04 -10.84
C THR A 301 -9.22 16.25 -11.68
N ILE A 302 -8.44 15.35 -11.06
CA ILE A 302 -7.51 14.48 -11.79
C ILE A 302 -8.28 13.62 -12.81
N ASN A 303 -9.42 13.04 -12.40
CA ASN A 303 -10.22 12.20 -13.28
C ASN A 303 -10.89 12.97 -14.43
N ALA A 304 -11.14 14.27 -14.27
CA ALA A 304 -11.61 15.13 -15.35
C ALA A 304 -10.58 15.33 -16.48
N TYR A 305 -9.28 15.22 -16.17
CA TYR A 305 -8.20 15.31 -17.15
C TYR A 305 -7.94 14.01 -17.93
N TYR A 306 -8.65 12.92 -17.64
CA TYR A 306 -8.51 11.65 -18.33
C TYR A 306 -8.95 11.72 -19.79
N GLN A 307 -8.13 11.20 -20.70
CA GLN A 307 -8.34 11.21 -22.15
C GLN A 307 -8.76 9.82 -22.68
N LYS A 308 -9.34 9.82 -23.88
CA LYS A 308 -9.80 8.58 -24.54
C LYS A 308 -8.68 7.58 -24.84
N ASP A 309 -7.44 8.07 -25.01
CA ASP A 309 -6.26 7.23 -25.27
C ASP A 309 -5.64 6.60 -24.02
N GLY A 310 -6.19 6.89 -22.85
CA GLY A 310 -5.70 6.39 -21.55
C GLY A 310 -4.72 7.32 -20.85
N SER A 311 -4.35 8.45 -21.45
CA SER A 311 -3.52 9.48 -20.84
C SER A 311 -4.32 10.41 -19.93
N TYR A 312 -3.60 11.20 -19.13
CA TYR A 312 -4.13 12.36 -18.40
C TYR A 312 -3.47 13.62 -18.94
N ARG A 313 -4.25 14.69 -19.17
CA ARG A 313 -3.72 15.96 -19.75
C ARG A 313 -4.42 17.16 -19.15
N SER A 314 -3.68 17.99 -18.43
CA SER A 314 -4.11 19.30 -17.93
C SER A 314 -3.41 20.46 -18.66
N SER A 315 -2.32 20.16 -19.41
CA SER A 315 -1.51 21.14 -20.13
C SER A 315 -1.15 20.65 -21.54
N LEU A 316 -0.97 21.57 -22.46
CA LEU A 316 -0.47 21.28 -23.81
C LEU A 316 1.05 21.40 -23.91
N THR A 317 1.70 21.96 -22.91
CA THR A 317 3.15 22.24 -22.91
C THR A 317 3.98 21.12 -22.29
N ILE A 318 3.37 20.28 -21.46
CA ILE A 318 4.01 19.14 -20.81
C ILE A 318 3.71 17.87 -21.61
N SER A 319 4.64 16.93 -21.66
CA SER A 319 4.41 15.68 -22.38
C SER A 319 3.26 14.89 -21.74
N PRO A 320 2.40 14.24 -22.55
CA PRO A 320 1.28 13.44 -22.04
C PRO A 320 1.73 12.31 -21.10
N LEU A 321 2.94 11.78 -21.29
CA LEU A 321 3.50 10.74 -20.45
C LEU A 321 3.85 11.28 -19.05
N GLU A 322 4.43 12.49 -19.01
CA GLU A 322 4.77 13.20 -17.77
C GLU A 322 3.50 13.62 -17.00
N GLU A 323 2.52 14.19 -17.70
CA GLU A 323 1.21 14.52 -17.12
C GLU A 323 0.50 13.29 -16.54
N THR A 324 0.53 12.16 -17.26
CA THR A 324 -0.01 10.89 -16.77
C THR A 324 0.73 10.40 -15.52
N ARG A 325 2.04 10.61 -15.46
CA ARG A 325 2.84 10.28 -14.27
C ARG A 325 2.43 11.14 -13.06
N HIS A 326 2.24 12.44 -13.24
CA HIS A 326 1.73 13.33 -12.19
C HIS A 326 0.35 12.91 -11.68
N ALA A 327 -0.56 12.55 -12.60
CA ALA A 327 -1.89 12.07 -12.26
C ALA A 327 -1.83 10.78 -11.42
N LEU A 328 -1.09 9.78 -11.89
CA LEU A 328 -0.97 8.48 -11.19
C LEU A 328 -0.28 8.62 -9.83
N PHE A 329 0.74 9.48 -9.73
CA PHE A 329 1.36 9.81 -8.45
C PHE A 329 0.33 10.38 -7.47
N SER A 330 -0.45 11.35 -7.92
CA SER A 330 -1.44 12.02 -7.08
C SER A 330 -2.58 11.08 -6.66
N ILE A 331 -3.12 10.29 -7.60
CA ILE A 331 -4.15 9.27 -7.30
C ILE A 331 -3.64 8.30 -6.24
N ASN A 332 -2.42 7.80 -6.40
CA ASN A 332 -1.85 6.82 -5.49
C ASN A 332 -1.69 7.37 -4.06
N ILE A 333 -1.19 8.60 -3.92
CA ILE A 333 -1.01 9.21 -2.60
C ILE A 333 -2.36 9.59 -1.98
N LEU A 334 -3.28 10.15 -2.76
CA LEU A 334 -4.61 10.53 -2.27
C LEU A 334 -5.41 9.31 -1.79
N GLU A 335 -5.37 8.20 -2.53
CA GLU A 335 -6.02 6.96 -2.09
C GLU A 335 -5.49 6.49 -0.74
N ASP A 336 -4.18 6.46 -0.60
CA ASP A 336 -3.54 6.01 0.62
C ASP A 336 -3.87 6.95 1.80
N LEU A 337 -3.81 8.26 1.54
CA LEU A 337 -4.12 9.30 2.52
C LEU A 337 -5.56 9.20 3.01
N ILE A 338 -6.52 9.10 2.09
CA ILE A 338 -7.94 9.04 2.43
C ILE A 338 -8.27 7.72 3.14
N GLN A 339 -7.71 6.59 2.70
CA GLN A 339 -7.90 5.30 3.39
C GLN A 339 -7.32 5.31 4.81
N ASP A 340 -6.14 5.94 5.00
CA ASP A 340 -5.53 6.07 6.31
C ASP A 340 -6.38 6.94 7.24
N MET A 341 -6.87 8.08 6.74
CA MET A 341 -7.77 8.96 7.48
C MET A 341 -9.06 8.22 7.89
N ILE A 342 -9.73 7.55 6.95
CA ILE A 342 -10.95 6.78 7.23
C ILE A 342 -10.66 5.71 8.29
N PHE A 343 -9.60 4.96 8.15
CA PHE A 343 -9.28 3.87 9.07
C PHE A 343 -8.96 4.37 10.48
N TYR A 344 -8.08 5.37 10.59
CA TYR A 344 -7.65 5.90 11.89
C TYR A 344 -8.82 6.53 12.66
N TYR A 345 -9.59 7.35 11.98
CA TYR A 345 -10.67 8.12 12.63
C TYR A 345 -11.95 7.31 12.83
N SER A 346 -12.19 6.28 11.99
CA SER A 346 -13.28 5.34 12.25
C SER A 346 -13.16 4.62 13.58
N LYS A 347 -11.92 4.35 13.97
CA LYS A 347 -11.62 3.66 15.22
C LYS A 347 -11.69 4.57 16.44
N ASN A 348 -11.30 5.83 16.27
CA ASN A 348 -11.17 6.78 17.38
C ASN A 348 -12.33 7.79 17.45
N TYR A 349 -13.04 8.02 16.34
CA TYR A 349 -14.11 9.00 16.20
C TYR A 349 -15.20 8.46 15.26
N PRO A 350 -16.03 7.49 15.72
CA PRO A 350 -17.01 6.81 14.86
C PRO A 350 -18.06 7.78 14.25
N ASP A 351 -18.35 8.89 14.90
CA ASP A 351 -19.31 9.88 14.42
C ASP A 351 -18.87 10.63 13.16
N ILE A 352 -17.56 10.72 12.93
CA ILE A 352 -17.02 11.36 11.70
C ILE A 352 -17.20 10.46 10.47
N LEU A 353 -17.37 9.16 10.66
CA LEU A 353 -17.52 8.20 9.54
C LEU A 353 -18.81 8.36 8.76
N SER A 354 -19.89 8.87 9.38
CA SER A 354 -21.17 9.11 8.67
C SER A 354 -21.01 10.10 7.52
N GLU A 355 -20.02 10.98 7.59
CA GLU A 355 -19.74 12.01 6.58
C GLU A 355 -18.69 11.56 5.53
N VAL A 356 -17.90 10.53 5.84
CA VAL A 356 -16.82 10.07 4.97
C VAL A 356 -17.20 8.76 4.31
N LYS A 357 -17.82 8.81 3.13
CA LYS A 357 -18.10 7.62 2.32
C LYS A 357 -16.79 6.86 2.04
N PRO A 358 -16.79 5.51 2.16
CA PRO A 358 -15.63 4.69 1.82
C PRO A 358 -15.20 4.96 0.38
N ILE A 359 -13.89 5.06 0.19
CA ILE A 359 -13.29 5.18 -1.14
C ILE A 359 -13.28 3.81 -1.80
N LYS A 360 -13.42 3.85 -3.11
CA LYS A 360 -13.25 2.69 -3.96
C LYS A 360 -11.90 2.02 -3.75
N LYS A 361 -11.76 0.81 -4.21
CA LYS A 361 -10.53 0.00 -4.15
C LYS A 361 -9.33 0.76 -4.74
N ILE A 362 -8.15 0.39 -4.30
CA ILE A 362 -6.82 1.01 -4.56
C ILE A 362 -6.51 1.41 -6.03
N TYR A 363 -7.27 0.98 -7.01
CA TYR A 363 -7.08 1.30 -8.43
C TYR A 363 -8.39 1.66 -9.14
N GLU A 364 -9.53 1.66 -8.44
CA GLU A 364 -10.83 2.02 -9.04
C GLU A 364 -10.98 3.52 -9.29
N ASN A 365 -10.06 4.31 -8.73
CA ASN A 365 -9.98 5.73 -9.02
C ASN A 365 -9.26 6.04 -10.34
N ILE A 366 -8.59 5.07 -10.95
CA ILE A 366 -8.08 5.18 -12.32
C ILE A 366 -9.22 4.80 -13.28
N LYS A 367 -9.63 5.75 -14.10
CA LYS A 367 -10.86 5.65 -14.91
C LYS A 367 -10.90 4.44 -15.86
N ASN A 368 -9.76 4.07 -16.44
CA ASN A 368 -9.57 2.83 -17.19
C ASN A 368 -8.10 2.40 -17.16
N ILE A 369 -7.79 1.48 -16.28
CA ILE A 369 -6.42 1.07 -16.01
C ILE A 369 -5.76 0.35 -17.20
N GLU A 370 -6.52 -0.43 -17.97
CA GLU A 370 -6.00 -1.15 -19.14
C GLU A 370 -5.57 -0.16 -20.24
N LYS A 371 -6.42 0.84 -20.54
CA LYS A 371 -6.04 1.88 -21.51
C LYS A 371 -4.83 2.69 -21.03
N THR A 372 -4.76 3.03 -19.76
CA THR A 372 -3.61 3.74 -19.19
C THR A 372 -2.35 2.88 -19.29
N TYR A 373 -2.43 1.59 -19.02
CA TYR A 373 -1.33 0.65 -19.22
C TYR A 373 -0.83 0.64 -20.66
N GLU A 374 -1.73 0.49 -21.64
CA GLU A 374 -1.38 0.47 -23.06
C GLU A 374 -0.80 1.82 -23.53
N PHE A 375 -1.29 2.94 -23.00
CA PHE A 375 -0.73 4.27 -23.27
C PHE A 375 0.71 4.37 -22.77
N ILE A 376 0.98 4.01 -21.52
CA ILE A 376 2.32 4.06 -20.91
C ILE A 376 3.28 3.15 -21.66
N LYS A 377 2.86 1.92 -21.95
CA LYS A 377 3.67 0.95 -22.66
C LYS A 377 4.14 1.45 -24.03
N ARG A 378 3.23 2.07 -24.80
CA ARG A 378 3.58 2.68 -26.09
C ARG A 378 4.53 3.87 -25.93
N GLY A 379 4.29 4.72 -24.93
CA GLY A 379 5.12 5.90 -24.67
C GLY A 379 6.53 5.58 -24.20
N CYS A 380 6.70 4.48 -23.45
CA CYS A 380 8.02 4.01 -23.00
C CYS A 380 8.74 3.13 -24.01
N LYS A 381 8.14 2.83 -25.19
CA LYS A 381 8.70 1.87 -26.19
C LYS A 381 9.06 0.51 -25.59
N LEU A 382 8.28 0.02 -24.62
CA LEU A 382 8.41 -1.27 -23.97
C LEU A 382 7.68 -2.37 -24.76
#